data_b317b775b1034b8cfd2adc5304152f7e
#
_entry.id   b317b775b1034b8cfd2adc5304152f7e
#
_cell.length_a   1.000
_cell.length_b   1.000
_cell.length_c   1.000
_cell.angle_alpha   90.00
_cell.angle_beta   90.00
_cell.angle_gamma   90.00
#
_symmetry.space_group_name_H-M   'P 1'
#
loop_
_entity.id
_entity.type
_entity.pdbx_description
1 polymer ?
#
loop_
_entity_poly.entity_id
_entity_poly.type
_entity_poly.pdbx_seq_one_letter_code
_entity_poly.pdbx_strand_id
1 'polypeptide(L)'
;MMIRRFEDDDARFVWAWGITPPDLTRPRGEQATAIFGELERLLAAEGLTFANVVRTWFYNDDINDWYAEFNAARTRFFERHHVFETFLPASTGIGHPNPFGAALIAGFFAMAPKANVSDPSRVGTPAAYAEIVKSPLQTDAMTYRSSFSRAAETHSASGRRLFVSGTASILPDSSEVAYLDDPAKQIDCAMRAALAIVESRGMTAKDVTRAIVYLKKPEYHALWQDWLRSKGLPPDYATELVAEVCRPEWLFEVELDAVTRRGLQ
;
A
#
# COMPACT_ATOMS: atom_id res chain seq x y z
N MET A 1 -12.55 -12.33 -8.24
CA MET A 1 -11.26 -12.54 -7.55
C MET A 1 -10.24 -13.13 -8.50
N MET A 2 -8.98 -12.68 -8.46
CA MET A 2 -7.86 -13.19 -9.23
C MET A 2 -6.68 -13.47 -8.29
N ILE A 3 -6.03 -14.62 -8.44
CA ILE A 3 -4.80 -14.97 -7.72
C ILE A 3 -3.72 -15.29 -8.75
N ARG A 4 -2.53 -14.72 -8.56
CA ARG A 4 -1.32 -15.01 -9.34
C ARG A 4 -0.21 -15.46 -8.40
N ARG A 5 0.53 -16.46 -8.86
CA ARG A 5 1.67 -17.04 -8.15
C ARG A 5 2.87 -16.95 -9.06
N PHE A 6 3.99 -16.55 -8.51
CA PHE A 6 5.27 -16.61 -9.17
C PHE A 6 6.37 -16.85 -8.14
N GLU A 7 7.52 -17.22 -8.59
CA GLU A 7 8.65 -17.49 -7.72
C GLU A 7 9.96 -17.10 -8.41
N ASP A 8 10.96 -16.84 -7.61
CA ASP A 8 12.36 -16.79 -8.00
C ASP A 8 13.17 -17.84 -7.20
N ASP A 9 14.48 -17.77 -7.28
CA ASP A 9 15.35 -18.75 -6.62
C ASP A 9 15.18 -18.71 -5.08
N ASP A 10 14.89 -17.54 -4.51
CA ASP A 10 14.91 -17.29 -3.07
C ASP A 10 13.50 -17.28 -2.42
N ALA A 11 12.45 -16.98 -3.18
CA ALA A 11 11.11 -16.76 -2.63
C ALA A 11 9.98 -17.18 -3.56
N ARG A 12 8.81 -17.45 -2.94
CA ARG A 12 7.51 -17.58 -3.60
C ARG A 12 6.68 -16.36 -3.27
N PHE A 13 5.95 -15.88 -4.27
CA PHE A 13 5.09 -14.69 -4.17
C PHE A 13 3.66 -15.04 -4.53
N VAL A 14 2.71 -14.45 -3.81
CA VAL A 14 1.29 -14.56 -4.08
C VAL A 14 0.69 -13.16 -4.18
N TRP A 15 0.00 -12.90 -5.28
CA TRP A 15 -0.73 -11.68 -5.51
C TRP A 15 -2.22 -11.99 -5.69
N ALA A 16 -3.08 -11.39 -4.88
CA ALA A 16 -4.52 -11.60 -4.95
C ALA A 16 -5.25 -10.25 -5.06
N TRP A 17 -6.26 -10.21 -5.93
CA TRP A 17 -7.06 -9.02 -6.25
C TRP A 17 -8.54 -9.33 -6.37
N GLY A 18 -9.37 -8.30 -6.11
CA GLY A 18 -10.81 -8.41 -6.29
C GLY A 18 -11.44 -9.36 -5.29
N ILE A 19 -10.91 -9.39 -4.08
CA ILE A 19 -11.46 -10.17 -2.96
C ILE A 19 -12.62 -9.38 -2.41
N THR A 20 -13.80 -10.00 -2.33
CA THR A 20 -15.02 -9.40 -1.78
C THR A 20 -15.42 -10.12 -0.49
N PRO A 21 -16.16 -9.47 0.41
CA PRO A 21 -16.81 -10.16 1.52
C PRO A 21 -17.73 -11.28 1.00
N PRO A 22 -17.85 -12.39 1.74
CA PRO A 22 -18.67 -13.52 1.28
C PRO A 22 -20.18 -13.27 1.31
N ASP A 23 -20.65 -12.34 2.14
CA ASP A 23 -22.05 -11.92 2.25
C ASP A 23 -22.17 -10.39 2.19
N LEU A 24 -22.66 -9.90 1.05
CA LEU A 24 -22.81 -8.47 0.78
C LEU A 24 -24.06 -7.84 1.42
N THR A 25 -24.94 -8.64 2.01
CA THR A 25 -26.16 -8.17 2.68
C THR A 25 -25.90 -7.69 4.11
N ARG A 26 -24.73 -8.00 4.66
CA ARG A 26 -24.32 -7.62 6.01
C ARG A 26 -24.00 -6.12 6.11
N PRO A 27 -24.13 -5.53 7.30
CA PRO A 27 -23.63 -4.18 7.56
C PRO A 27 -22.15 -4.02 7.18
N ARG A 28 -21.75 -2.80 6.79
CA ARG A 28 -20.38 -2.48 6.31
C ARG A 28 -19.29 -2.95 7.28
N GLY A 29 -19.43 -2.71 8.60
CA GLY A 29 -18.46 -3.17 9.61
C GLY A 29 -18.36 -4.70 9.73
N GLU A 30 -19.45 -5.44 9.50
CA GLU A 30 -19.41 -6.91 9.43
C GLU A 30 -18.75 -7.40 8.14
N GLN A 31 -19.01 -6.74 7.00
CA GLN A 31 -18.30 -7.00 5.75
C GLN A 31 -16.80 -6.76 5.90
N ALA A 32 -16.38 -5.68 6.58
CA ALA A 32 -14.98 -5.43 6.90
C ALA A 32 -14.35 -6.52 7.77
N THR A 33 -15.08 -7.03 8.76
CA THR A 33 -14.61 -8.16 9.57
C THR A 33 -14.48 -9.43 8.72
N ALA A 34 -15.46 -9.70 7.87
CA ALA A 34 -15.48 -10.89 7.02
C ALA A 34 -14.38 -10.87 5.95
N ILE A 35 -14.01 -9.68 5.41
CA ILE A 35 -12.94 -9.59 4.39
C ILE A 35 -11.61 -10.04 4.95
N PHE A 36 -11.28 -9.72 6.21
CA PHE A 36 -10.04 -10.17 6.85
C PHE A 36 -10.02 -11.68 7.04
N GLY A 37 -11.14 -12.30 7.39
CA GLY A 37 -11.27 -13.75 7.44
C GLY A 37 -11.09 -14.40 6.06
N GLU A 38 -11.59 -13.76 4.99
CA GLU A 38 -11.39 -14.23 3.62
C GLU A 38 -9.92 -14.11 3.19
N LEU A 39 -9.23 -13.01 3.54
CA LEU A 39 -7.78 -12.88 3.32
C LEU A 39 -7.01 -13.99 4.03
N GLU A 40 -7.33 -14.28 5.30
CA GLU A 40 -6.73 -15.36 6.07
C GLU A 40 -6.95 -16.72 5.42
N ARG A 41 -8.19 -17.01 5.00
CA ARG A 41 -8.54 -18.26 4.32
C ARG A 41 -7.74 -18.44 3.01
N LEU A 42 -7.60 -17.38 2.23
CA LEU A 42 -6.85 -17.41 0.96
C LEU A 42 -5.35 -17.61 1.20
N LEU A 43 -4.78 -16.94 2.21
CA LEU A 43 -3.40 -17.13 2.60
C LEU A 43 -3.16 -18.57 3.08
N ALA A 44 -4.04 -19.12 3.93
CA ALA A 44 -3.94 -20.49 4.42
C ALA A 44 -3.99 -21.51 3.28
N ALA A 45 -4.80 -21.29 2.25
CA ALA A 45 -4.84 -22.13 1.06
C ALA A 45 -3.52 -22.13 0.27
N GLU A 46 -2.69 -21.11 0.44
CA GLU A 46 -1.34 -21.01 -0.11
C GLU A 46 -0.25 -21.48 0.86
N GLY A 47 -0.62 -21.98 2.04
CA GLY A 47 0.32 -22.34 3.10
C GLY A 47 1.02 -21.12 3.71
N LEU A 48 0.35 -19.96 3.70
CA LEU A 48 0.83 -18.69 4.23
C LEU A 48 -0.02 -18.23 5.41
N THR A 49 0.52 -17.27 6.16
CA THR A 49 -0.20 -16.54 7.21
C THR A 49 -0.16 -15.05 6.91
N PHE A 50 -0.85 -14.25 7.71
CA PHE A 50 -0.82 -12.80 7.52
C PHE A 50 0.57 -12.18 7.77
N ALA A 51 1.47 -12.85 8.50
CA ALA A 51 2.87 -12.45 8.65
C ALA A 51 3.67 -12.45 7.32
N ASN A 52 3.16 -13.14 6.30
CA ASN A 52 3.73 -13.13 4.95
C ASN A 52 3.24 -11.96 4.08
N VAL A 53 2.23 -11.21 4.52
CA VAL A 53 1.62 -10.11 3.75
C VAL A 53 2.52 -8.89 3.83
N VAL A 54 2.99 -8.44 2.67
CA VAL A 54 3.87 -7.27 2.54
C VAL A 54 3.07 -6.02 2.20
N ARG A 55 2.00 -6.18 1.43
CA ARG A 55 1.19 -5.08 0.93
C ARG A 55 -0.29 -5.46 0.90
N THR A 56 -1.17 -4.50 1.27
CA THR A 56 -2.62 -4.63 1.14
C THR A 56 -3.22 -3.43 0.41
N TRP A 57 -4.36 -3.66 -0.26
CA TRP A 57 -5.19 -2.62 -0.88
C TRP A 57 -6.63 -2.83 -0.45
N PHE A 58 -7.30 -1.72 -0.11
CA PHE A 58 -8.71 -1.70 0.24
C PHE A 58 -9.40 -0.57 -0.52
N TYR A 59 -10.37 -0.94 -1.37
CA TYR A 59 -11.23 -0.01 -2.08
C TYR A 59 -12.58 -0.04 -1.40
N ASN A 60 -12.91 1.03 -0.67
CA ASN A 60 -14.09 1.13 0.18
C ASN A 60 -15.16 1.96 -0.54
N ASP A 61 -16.39 1.48 -0.58
CA ASP A 61 -17.52 2.27 -1.02
C ASP A 61 -17.83 3.33 0.05
N ASP A 62 -18.00 4.61 -0.34
CA ASP A 62 -18.26 5.74 0.57
C ASP A 62 -17.35 5.80 1.81
N ILE A 63 -16.04 5.70 1.60
CA ILE A 63 -15.04 5.52 2.67
C ILE A 63 -15.21 6.48 3.85
N ASN A 64 -15.60 7.74 3.60
CA ASN A 64 -15.73 8.77 4.64
C ASN A 64 -16.89 8.51 5.60
N ASP A 65 -17.89 7.72 5.22
CA ASP A 65 -19.04 7.41 6.05
C ASP A 65 -18.75 6.37 7.14
N TRP A 66 -17.77 5.47 6.91
CA TRP A 66 -17.57 4.32 7.77
C TRP A 66 -16.10 3.90 7.99
N TYR A 67 -15.15 4.79 7.66
CA TYR A 67 -13.72 4.51 7.79
C TYR A 67 -13.31 4.11 9.21
N ALA A 68 -13.99 4.64 10.23
CA ALA A 68 -13.76 4.25 11.63
C ALA A 68 -14.11 2.78 11.88
N GLU A 69 -15.23 2.27 11.33
CA GLU A 69 -15.63 0.87 11.46
C GLU A 69 -14.66 -0.07 10.72
N PHE A 70 -14.23 0.33 9.51
CA PHE A 70 -13.21 -0.39 8.76
C PHE A 70 -11.91 -0.50 9.55
N ASN A 71 -11.41 0.62 10.09
CA ASN A 71 -10.19 0.62 10.90
C ASN A 71 -10.33 -0.21 12.17
N ALA A 72 -11.48 -0.17 12.83
CA ALA A 72 -11.73 -0.99 14.00
C ALA A 72 -11.69 -2.50 13.66
N ALA A 73 -12.26 -2.92 12.53
CA ALA A 73 -12.19 -4.31 12.07
C ALA A 73 -10.74 -4.72 11.76
N ARG A 74 -9.99 -3.87 11.04
CA ARG A 74 -8.58 -4.09 10.70
C ARG A 74 -7.71 -4.21 11.95
N THR A 75 -7.84 -3.27 12.88
CA THR A 75 -7.05 -3.26 14.11
C THR A 75 -7.30 -4.51 14.95
N ARG A 76 -8.57 -4.89 15.16
CA ARG A 76 -8.91 -6.14 15.89
C ARG A 76 -8.31 -7.37 15.23
N PHE A 77 -8.32 -7.45 13.91
CA PHE A 77 -7.70 -8.55 13.18
C PHE A 77 -6.18 -8.55 13.39
N PHE A 78 -5.52 -7.40 13.26
CA PHE A 78 -4.08 -7.27 13.41
C PHE A 78 -3.60 -7.58 14.83
N GLU A 79 -4.34 -7.16 15.85
CA GLU A 79 -4.07 -7.54 17.25
C GLU A 79 -4.17 -9.06 17.46
N ARG A 80 -5.25 -9.68 16.96
CA ARG A 80 -5.46 -11.14 17.06
C ARG A 80 -4.34 -11.95 16.42
N HIS A 81 -3.79 -11.47 15.31
CA HIS A 81 -2.78 -12.17 14.52
C HIS A 81 -1.36 -11.65 14.77
N HIS A 82 -1.14 -10.86 15.81
CA HIS A 82 0.16 -10.30 16.21
C HIS A 82 0.88 -9.57 15.07
N VAL A 83 0.13 -8.89 14.20
CA VAL A 83 0.68 -8.19 13.02
C VAL A 83 1.56 -7.01 13.46
N PHE A 84 1.18 -6.33 14.55
CA PHE A 84 1.94 -5.20 15.08
C PHE A 84 3.30 -5.61 15.66
N GLU A 85 3.43 -6.86 16.14
CA GLU A 85 4.65 -7.41 16.71
C GLU A 85 5.51 -8.14 15.69
N THR A 86 4.95 -8.48 14.54
CA THR A 86 5.64 -9.25 13.50
C THR A 86 5.98 -8.38 12.30
N PHE A 87 5.05 -8.19 11.40
CA PHE A 87 5.26 -7.40 10.18
C PHE A 87 3.99 -6.62 9.83
N LEU A 88 4.06 -5.30 9.97
CA LEU A 88 2.97 -4.40 9.59
C LEU A 88 3.05 -4.06 8.09
N PRO A 89 2.12 -4.53 7.25
CA PRO A 89 2.19 -4.33 5.81
C PRO A 89 2.04 -2.86 5.41
N ALA A 90 2.60 -2.50 4.27
CA ALA A 90 2.21 -1.29 3.58
C ALA A 90 0.75 -1.40 3.11
N SER A 91 0.01 -0.29 3.03
CA SER A 91 -1.42 -0.33 2.72
C SER A 91 -1.90 0.94 2.02
N THR A 92 -2.88 0.78 1.14
CA THR A 92 -3.70 1.89 0.60
C THR A 92 -5.17 1.61 0.91
N GLY A 93 -5.87 2.62 1.40
CA GLY A 93 -7.31 2.59 1.64
C GLY A 93 -7.99 3.78 0.95
N ILE A 94 -8.72 3.53 -0.14
CA ILE A 94 -9.32 4.54 -1.00
C ILE A 94 -10.83 4.35 -1.10
N GLY A 95 -11.54 5.46 -1.22
CA GLY A 95 -12.98 5.50 -1.47
C GLY A 95 -13.30 5.43 -2.95
N HIS A 96 -13.79 4.29 -3.39
CA HIS A 96 -14.26 4.10 -4.77
C HIS A 96 -15.36 3.03 -4.83
N PRO A 97 -16.50 3.32 -5.47
CA PRO A 97 -17.55 2.34 -5.66
C PRO A 97 -17.04 1.15 -6.49
N ASN A 98 -17.66 0.01 -6.31
CA ASN A 98 -17.29 -1.20 -7.03
C ASN A 98 -18.50 -1.87 -7.69
N PRO A 99 -18.31 -2.63 -8.79
CA PRO A 99 -19.40 -3.20 -9.56
C PRO A 99 -20.13 -4.35 -8.85
N PHE A 100 -19.66 -4.76 -7.67
CA PHE A 100 -20.25 -5.88 -6.93
C PHE A 100 -21.26 -5.44 -5.88
N GLY A 101 -21.34 -4.14 -5.56
CA GLY A 101 -22.15 -3.62 -4.45
C GLY A 101 -21.61 -4.01 -3.08
N ALA A 102 -20.33 -4.38 -2.99
CA ALA A 102 -19.66 -4.69 -1.74
C ALA A 102 -19.29 -3.41 -0.99
N ALA A 103 -19.30 -3.43 0.33
CA ALA A 103 -18.79 -2.31 1.13
C ALA A 103 -17.31 -2.06 0.86
N LEU A 104 -16.54 -3.10 0.50
CA LEU A 104 -15.14 -2.97 0.11
C LEU A 104 -14.70 -4.12 -0.78
N ILE A 105 -13.61 -3.86 -1.52
CA ILE A 105 -12.82 -4.88 -2.21
C ILE A 105 -11.41 -4.85 -1.64
N ALA A 106 -10.81 -6.02 -1.43
CA ALA A 106 -9.44 -6.15 -0.96
C ALA A 106 -8.51 -6.79 -1.98
N GLY A 107 -7.22 -6.53 -1.79
CA GLY A 107 -6.11 -7.21 -2.45
C GLY A 107 -4.91 -7.33 -1.51
N PHE A 108 -4.04 -8.29 -1.78
CA PHE A 108 -2.76 -8.40 -1.07
C PHE A 108 -1.62 -8.88 -1.96
N PHE A 109 -0.41 -8.53 -1.56
CA PHE A 109 0.83 -9.14 -2.00
C PHE A 109 1.52 -9.79 -0.81
N ALA A 110 1.85 -11.06 -0.94
CA ALA A 110 2.53 -11.83 0.10
C ALA A 110 3.80 -12.48 -0.45
N MET A 111 4.81 -12.63 0.43
CA MET A 111 6.08 -13.27 0.13
C MET A 111 6.38 -14.36 1.16
N ALA A 112 6.79 -15.52 0.68
CA ALA A 112 7.33 -16.61 1.49
C ALA A 112 8.76 -16.92 1.06
N PRO A 113 9.77 -16.71 1.91
CA PRO A 113 11.10 -17.20 1.66
C PRO A 113 11.10 -18.74 1.45
N LYS A 114 11.89 -19.24 0.49
CA LYS A 114 12.07 -20.67 0.32
C LYS A 114 13.01 -21.18 1.42
N ALA A 115 12.64 -22.32 2.04
CA ALA A 115 13.54 -23.01 2.96
C ALA A 115 14.70 -23.62 2.15
N ASN A 116 15.94 -23.46 2.65
CA ASN A 116 17.14 -24.10 2.09
C ASN A 116 17.76 -23.48 0.82
N VAL A 117 17.71 -22.20 0.62
CA VAL A 117 18.69 -21.56 -0.26
C VAL A 117 19.99 -21.38 0.55
N SER A 118 20.79 -22.42 0.65
CA SER A 118 22.13 -22.35 1.23
C SER A 118 23.08 -21.78 0.18
N ASP A 119 23.14 -20.47 0.08
CA ASP A 119 24.28 -19.80 -0.53
C ASP A 119 25.38 -19.69 0.52
N PRO A 120 26.50 -20.46 0.41
CA PRO A 120 27.58 -20.41 1.39
C PRO A 120 28.22 -19.03 1.56
N SER A 121 28.02 -18.12 0.58
CA SER A 121 28.52 -16.75 0.65
C SER A 121 27.66 -15.81 1.52
N ARG A 122 26.50 -16.29 1.98
CA ARG A 122 25.50 -15.50 2.73
C ARG A 122 25.30 -15.99 4.16
N VAL A 123 26.37 -16.24 4.86
CA VAL A 123 26.31 -16.65 6.27
C VAL A 123 25.60 -15.58 7.10
N GLY A 124 24.42 -15.91 7.65
CA GLY A 124 23.67 -15.07 8.59
C GLY A 124 22.65 -14.11 7.97
N THR A 125 22.52 -14.03 6.64
CA THR A 125 21.47 -13.19 5.99
C THR A 125 20.45 -14.10 5.30
N PRO A 126 19.12 -13.96 5.55
CA PRO A 126 18.10 -14.68 4.80
C PRO A 126 18.26 -14.43 3.29
N ALA A 127 18.08 -15.46 2.48
CA ALA A 127 18.13 -15.35 1.02
C ALA A 127 17.05 -14.40 0.49
N ALA A 128 15.85 -14.43 1.11
CA ALA A 128 14.77 -13.48 0.87
C ALA A 128 14.15 -13.01 2.19
N TYR A 129 13.78 -11.74 2.26
CA TYR A 129 13.11 -11.16 3.42
C TYR A 129 12.30 -9.91 3.00
N ALA A 130 11.41 -9.49 3.89
CA ALA A 130 10.72 -8.20 3.80
C ALA A 130 11.11 -7.32 4.99
N GLU A 131 11.15 -6.02 4.78
CA GLU A 131 11.39 -5.03 5.84
C GLU A 131 10.41 -3.86 5.75
N ILE A 132 10.08 -3.27 6.91
CA ILE A 132 9.30 -2.05 6.99
C ILE A 132 10.22 -0.86 6.72
N VAL A 133 9.76 0.04 5.84
CA VAL A 133 10.48 1.26 5.49
C VAL A 133 9.75 2.48 6.04
N LYS A 134 10.47 3.30 6.81
CA LYS A 134 9.95 4.54 7.37
C LYS A 134 10.00 5.67 6.35
N SER A 135 9.08 6.63 6.49
CA SER A 135 9.13 7.86 5.71
C SER A 135 10.14 8.85 6.33
N PRO A 136 11.02 9.46 5.53
CA PRO A 136 11.86 10.56 6.01
C PRO A 136 11.09 11.85 6.33
N LEU A 137 9.87 12.02 5.77
CA LEU A 137 9.11 13.27 5.82
C LEU A 137 7.76 13.17 6.55
N GLN A 138 7.35 11.96 6.94
CA GLN A 138 6.08 11.76 7.64
C GLN A 138 6.25 10.80 8.81
N THR A 139 5.55 11.07 9.91
CA THR A 139 5.53 10.18 11.07
C THR A 139 4.88 8.84 10.75
N ASP A 140 5.19 7.81 11.54
CA ASP A 140 4.60 6.48 11.38
C ASP A 140 3.07 6.55 11.55
N ALA A 141 2.32 5.85 10.70
CA ALA A 141 0.86 5.88 10.71
C ALA A 141 0.26 5.36 12.04
N MET A 142 0.98 4.50 12.73
CA MET A 142 0.62 4.00 14.06
C MET A 142 0.47 5.10 15.09
N THR A 143 1.21 6.20 14.99
CA THR A 143 1.14 7.32 15.96
C THR A 143 -0.22 8.00 15.96
N TYR A 144 -0.98 7.91 14.87
CA TYR A 144 -2.35 8.42 14.75
C TYR A 144 -3.40 7.31 14.54
N ARG A 145 -3.10 6.10 15.07
CA ARG A 145 -4.01 4.95 15.12
C ARG A 145 -4.41 4.39 13.74
N SER A 146 -3.55 4.52 12.74
CA SER A 146 -3.73 3.86 11.46
C SER A 146 -2.84 2.63 11.36
N SER A 147 -3.44 1.48 11.06
CA SER A 147 -2.79 0.17 11.12
C SER A 147 -2.13 -0.17 9.78
N PHE A 148 -1.03 0.52 9.45
CA PHE A 148 -0.18 0.24 8.27
C PHE A 148 1.21 0.87 8.41
N SER A 149 2.20 0.34 7.71
CA SER A 149 3.52 0.97 7.57
C SER A 149 3.55 1.95 6.39
N ARG A 150 4.44 2.94 6.41
CA ARG A 150 4.59 3.91 5.31
C ARG A 150 5.04 3.26 4.02
N ALA A 151 5.90 2.26 4.13
CA ALA A 151 6.28 1.42 3.01
C ALA A 151 6.82 0.07 3.51
N ALA A 152 6.89 -0.89 2.60
CA ALA A 152 7.51 -2.18 2.81
C ALA A 152 8.40 -2.52 1.61
N GLU A 153 9.54 -3.12 1.85
CA GLU A 153 10.46 -3.55 0.80
C GLU A 153 10.72 -5.05 0.88
N THR A 154 10.70 -5.74 -0.27
CA THR A 154 11.09 -7.13 -0.38
C THR A 154 12.45 -7.26 -1.05
N HIS A 155 13.24 -8.23 -0.56
CA HIS A 155 14.55 -8.59 -1.08
C HIS A 155 14.51 -10.06 -1.49
N SER A 156 14.94 -10.38 -2.72
CA SER A 156 15.01 -11.75 -3.23
C SER A 156 16.01 -11.86 -4.38
N ALA A 157 16.09 -13.02 -5.02
CA ALA A 157 16.97 -13.24 -6.17
C ALA A 157 16.61 -12.31 -7.36
N SER A 158 15.33 -11.99 -7.54
CA SER A 158 14.87 -11.10 -8.62
C SER A 158 15.19 -9.62 -8.38
N GLY A 159 15.65 -9.25 -7.18
CA GLY A 159 15.98 -7.88 -6.83
C GLY A 159 15.21 -7.36 -5.62
N ARG A 160 15.11 -6.04 -5.53
CA ARG A 160 14.37 -5.34 -4.49
C ARG A 160 13.08 -4.75 -5.06
N ARG A 161 12.00 -4.86 -4.31
CA ARG A 161 10.72 -4.27 -4.67
C ARG A 161 10.17 -3.50 -3.48
N LEU A 162 10.03 -2.20 -3.65
CA LEU A 162 9.51 -1.25 -2.67
C LEU A 162 8.03 -0.98 -2.95
N PHE A 163 7.20 -1.06 -1.93
CA PHE A 163 5.78 -0.71 -1.94
C PHE A 163 5.55 0.48 -1.03
N VAL A 164 5.26 1.64 -1.59
CA VAL A 164 4.90 2.85 -0.83
C VAL A 164 3.39 2.88 -0.64
N SER A 165 2.96 2.98 0.61
CA SER A 165 1.55 3.09 1.00
C SER A 165 0.88 4.33 0.42
N GLY A 166 -0.45 4.34 0.40
CA GLY A 166 -1.21 5.56 0.15
C GLY A 166 -0.66 6.71 0.98
N THR A 167 -0.23 7.76 0.30
CA THR A 167 0.49 8.91 0.86
C THR A 167 -0.24 10.17 0.46
N ALA A 168 -0.82 10.85 1.44
CA ALA A 168 -1.46 12.15 1.30
C ALA A 168 -0.61 13.28 1.90
N SER A 169 -1.07 14.51 1.77
CA SER A 169 -0.42 15.71 2.30
C SER A 169 -0.65 15.82 3.81
N ILE A 170 0.37 15.50 4.60
CA ILE A 170 0.34 15.50 6.07
C ILE A 170 1.47 16.40 6.60
N LEU A 171 1.19 17.17 7.65
CA LEU A 171 2.22 17.91 8.36
C LEU A 171 3.23 16.96 9.01
N PRO A 172 4.52 17.31 9.04
CA PRO A 172 5.51 16.53 9.79
C PRO A 172 5.09 16.37 11.26
N ASP A 173 5.36 15.21 11.83
CA ASP A 173 5.13 14.89 13.25
C ASP A 173 3.66 14.96 13.72
N SER A 174 2.72 14.99 12.78
CA SER A 174 1.28 15.01 13.09
C SER A 174 0.47 14.11 12.14
N SER A 175 -0.84 14.10 12.34
CA SER A 175 -1.81 13.52 11.41
C SER A 175 -2.65 14.58 10.71
N GLU A 176 -2.32 15.85 10.89
CA GLU A 176 -3.09 16.95 10.34
C GLU A 176 -2.79 17.15 8.86
N VAL A 177 -3.79 17.63 8.13
CA VAL A 177 -3.66 17.97 6.71
C VAL A 177 -2.72 19.15 6.55
N ALA A 178 -1.70 18.99 5.71
CA ALA A 178 -0.89 20.12 5.25
C ALA A 178 -1.59 20.77 4.04
N TYR A 179 -1.57 22.12 3.99
CA TYR A 179 -2.11 22.89 2.88
C TYR A 179 -3.62 22.66 2.62
N LEU A 180 -4.43 22.86 3.69
CA LEU A 180 -5.88 22.80 3.59
C LEU A 180 -6.38 23.63 2.39
N ASP A 181 -7.31 23.09 1.62
CA ASP A 181 -7.95 23.72 0.44
C ASP A 181 -6.99 24.14 -0.71
N ASP A 182 -5.72 23.70 -0.69
CA ASP A 182 -4.76 23.98 -1.76
C ASP A 182 -4.32 22.67 -2.46
N PRO A 183 -5.02 22.24 -3.52
CA PRO A 183 -4.72 20.97 -4.19
C PRO A 183 -3.33 20.93 -4.83
N ALA A 184 -2.81 22.06 -5.34
CA ALA A 184 -1.48 22.09 -5.95
C ALA A 184 -0.39 21.83 -4.92
N LYS A 185 -0.49 22.44 -3.73
CA LYS A 185 0.46 22.19 -2.64
C LYS A 185 0.27 20.80 -2.02
N GLN A 186 -0.95 20.28 -1.96
CA GLN A 186 -1.18 18.90 -1.51
C GLN A 186 -0.54 17.88 -2.46
N ILE A 187 -0.63 18.09 -3.78
CA ILE A 187 0.07 17.25 -4.78
C ILE A 187 1.58 17.28 -4.53
N ASP A 188 2.20 18.45 -4.44
CA ASP A 188 3.66 18.56 -4.23
C ASP A 188 4.07 17.93 -2.90
N CYS A 189 3.35 18.16 -1.81
CA CYS A 189 3.64 17.62 -0.50
C CYS A 189 3.57 16.08 -0.49
N ALA A 190 2.49 15.50 -1.00
CA ALA A 190 2.30 14.05 -1.05
C ALA A 190 3.34 13.36 -1.94
N MET A 191 3.61 13.91 -3.12
CA MET A 191 4.60 13.36 -4.03
C MET A 191 6.02 13.44 -3.48
N ARG A 192 6.38 14.55 -2.83
CA ARG A 192 7.68 14.67 -2.15
C ARG A 192 7.83 13.64 -1.05
N ALA A 193 6.80 13.41 -0.25
CA ALA A 193 6.83 12.42 0.81
C ALA A 193 6.98 10.98 0.26
N ALA A 194 6.25 10.65 -0.80
CA ALA A 194 6.33 9.33 -1.44
C ALA A 194 7.71 9.12 -2.11
N LEU A 195 8.20 10.09 -2.86
CA LEU A 195 9.51 10.00 -3.52
C LEU A 195 10.67 10.00 -2.52
N ALA A 196 10.56 10.71 -1.39
CA ALA A 196 11.58 10.65 -0.34
C ALA A 196 11.74 9.24 0.25
N ILE A 197 10.66 8.44 0.32
CA ILE A 197 10.74 7.02 0.69
C ILE A 197 11.53 6.24 -0.39
N VAL A 198 11.24 6.45 -1.66
CA VAL A 198 11.95 5.82 -2.79
C VAL A 198 13.44 6.17 -2.74
N GLU A 199 13.77 7.44 -2.57
CA GLU A 199 15.14 7.95 -2.49
C GLU A 199 15.89 7.41 -1.26
N SER A 200 15.22 7.24 -0.12
CA SER A 200 15.82 6.68 1.10
C SER A 200 16.31 5.24 0.91
N ARG A 201 15.81 4.56 -0.12
CA ARG A 201 16.22 3.20 -0.50
C ARG A 201 17.25 3.17 -1.65
N GLY A 202 17.79 4.33 -2.03
CA GLY A 202 18.75 4.46 -3.15
C GLY A 202 18.09 4.23 -4.51
N MET A 203 16.77 4.40 -4.61
CA MET A 203 15.99 4.39 -5.85
C MET A 203 15.64 5.80 -6.27
N THR A 204 15.15 5.97 -7.48
CA THR A 204 14.74 7.26 -8.05
C THR A 204 13.34 7.17 -8.64
N ALA A 205 12.79 8.30 -9.05
CA ALA A 205 11.50 8.32 -9.76
C ALA A 205 11.50 7.44 -11.05
N LYS A 206 12.68 7.15 -11.63
CA LYS A 206 12.81 6.27 -12.81
C LYS A 206 12.69 4.77 -12.48
N ASP A 207 12.89 4.41 -11.22
CA ASP A 207 12.76 3.03 -10.74
C ASP A 207 11.30 2.69 -10.36
N VAL A 208 10.41 3.70 -10.39
CA VAL A 208 8.97 3.50 -10.17
C VAL A 208 8.39 2.75 -11.37
N THR A 209 7.84 1.57 -11.10
CA THR A 209 7.27 0.68 -12.11
C THR A 209 5.74 0.72 -12.14
N ARG A 210 5.13 1.24 -11.09
CA ARG A 210 3.70 1.48 -10.97
C ARG A 210 3.47 2.68 -10.07
N ALA A 211 2.62 3.59 -10.51
CA ALA A 211 2.09 4.67 -9.70
C ALA A 211 0.59 4.80 -9.93
N ILE A 212 -0.16 5.04 -8.88
CA ILE A 212 -1.56 5.45 -8.98
C ILE A 212 -1.72 6.73 -8.17
N VAL A 213 -2.34 7.72 -8.78
CA VAL A 213 -2.74 8.96 -8.11
C VAL A 213 -4.25 9.02 -8.02
N TYR A 214 -4.73 9.42 -6.87
CA TYR A 214 -6.14 9.57 -6.54
C TYR A 214 -6.44 11.06 -6.40
N LEU A 215 -7.17 11.58 -7.37
CA LEU A 215 -7.61 12.96 -7.42
C LEU A 215 -9.02 13.04 -6.81
N LYS A 216 -9.23 13.86 -5.81
CA LYS A 216 -10.58 14.02 -5.25
C LYS A 216 -11.58 14.57 -6.24
N LYS A 217 -11.12 15.40 -7.20
CA LYS A 217 -11.93 16.01 -8.22
C LYS A 217 -11.25 15.95 -9.58
N PRO A 218 -12.01 15.76 -10.67
CA PRO A 218 -11.42 15.67 -12.01
C PRO A 218 -10.70 16.95 -12.47
N GLU A 219 -11.09 18.13 -11.97
CA GLU A 219 -10.41 19.38 -12.29
C GLU A 219 -8.97 19.48 -11.77
N TYR A 220 -8.57 18.63 -10.81
CA TYR A 220 -7.20 18.57 -10.32
C TYR A 220 -6.23 17.89 -11.31
N HIS A 221 -6.74 17.26 -12.37
CA HIS A 221 -5.92 16.70 -13.44
C HIS A 221 -4.91 17.72 -14.00
N ALA A 222 -5.36 18.94 -14.28
CA ALA A 222 -4.48 19.98 -14.84
C ALA A 222 -3.31 20.32 -13.88
N LEU A 223 -3.58 20.40 -12.58
CA LEU A 223 -2.57 20.67 -11.55
C LEU A 223 -1.56 19.51 -11.43
N TRP A 224 -2.04 18.27 -11.54
CA TRP A 224 -1.20 17.09 -11.57
C TRP A 224 -0.27 17.08 -12.79
N GLN A 225 -0.80 17.36 -13.99
CA GLN A 225 -0.02 17.44 -15.22
C GLN A 225 1.01 18.60 -15.19
N ASP A 226 0.66 19.74 -14.56
CA ASP A 226 1.60 20.84 -14.34
C ASP A 226 2.73 20.43 -13.40
N TRP A 227 2.41 19.69 -12.34
CA TRP A 227 3.41 19.16 -11.43
C TRP A 227 4.38 18.21 -12.14
N LEU A 228 3.89 17.25 -12.93
CA LEU A 228 4.72 16.32 -13.72
C LEU A 228 5.68 17.09 -14.65
N ARG A 229 5.17 18.06 -15.39
CA ARG A 229 5.99 18.92 -16.26
C ARG A 229 7.08 19.66 -15.48
N SER A 230 6.76 20.19 -14.32
CA SER A 230 7.71 20.91 -13.45
C SER A 230 8.85 20.03 -12.94
N LYS A 231 8.63 18.71 -12.86
CA LYS A 231 9.61 17.71 -12.40
C LYS A 231 10.28 16.97 -13.57
N GLY A 232 9.92 17.28 -14.81
CA GLY A 232 10.45 16.57 -15.99
C GLY A 232 10.02 15.11 -16.06
N LEU A 233 8.89 14.77 -15.48
CA LEU A 233 8.29 13.42 -15.52
C LEU A 233 7.31 13.33 -16.72
N PRO A 234 7.15 12.12 -17.31
CA PRO A 234 6.24 11.95 -18.44
C PRO A 234 4.78 12.10 -18.02
N PRO A 235 3.87 12.51 -18.92
CA PRO A 235 2.46 12.73 -18.61
C PRO A 235 1.71 11.47 -18.17
N ASP A 236 2.21 10.29 -18.54
CA ASP A 236 1.69 8.96 -18.19
C ASP A 236 2.45 8.29 -17.04
N TYR A 237 3.14 9.09 -16.22
CA TYR A 237 3.91 8.61 -15.07
C TYR A 237 3.07 7.80 -14.06
N ALA A 238 1.80 8.14 -13.93
CA ALA A 238 0.87 7.45 -13.04
C ALA A 238 -0.48 7.20 -13.71
N THR A 239 -1.16 6.15 -13.27
CA THR A 239 -2.60 5.98 -13.53
C THR A 239 -3.37 6.96 -12.67
N GLU A 240 -4.23 7.75 -13.27
CA GLU A 240 -5.07 8.73 -12.58
C GLU A 240 -6.46 8.16 -12.32
N LEU A 241 -6.94 8.28 -11.09
CA LEU A 241 -8.30 7.92 -10.70
C LEU A 241 -8.94 9.08 -9.94
N VAL A 242 -10.22 9.34 -10.22
CA VAL A 242 -11.04 10.23 -9.39
C VAL A 242 -11.62 9.36 -8.27
N ALA A 243 -11.25 9.69 -7.03
CA ALA A 243 -11.61 8.88 -5.86
C ALA A 243 -11.64 9.71 -4.58
N GLU A 244 -12.41 9.25 -3.58
CA GLU A 244 -12.37 9.84 -2.24
C GLU A 244 -11.16 9.31 -1.47
N VAL A 245 -10.42 10.22 -0.87
CA VAL A 245 -9.38 9.87 0.12
C VAL A 245 -10.05 9.66 1.49
N CYS A 246 -9.40 8.95 2.38
CA CYS A 246 -9.98 8.52 3.66
C CYS A 246 -10.26 9.66 4.68
N ARG A 247 -10.01 10.91 4.30
CA ARG A 247 -10.42 12.13 4.99
C ARG A 247 -10.90 13.17 3.99
N PRO A 248 -11.98 13.89 4.29
CA PRO A 248 -12.57 14.87 3.35
C PRO A 248 -11.62 16.00 2.95
N GLU A 249 -10.67 16.35 3.81
CA GLU A 249 -9.72 17.44 3.59
C GLU A 249 -8.56 17.09 2.67
N TRP A 250 -8.31 15.78 2.44
CA TRP A 250 -7.29 15.33 1.51
C TRP A 250 -7.82 15.35 0.09
N LEU A 251 -7.16 16.13 -0.75
CA LEU A 251 -7.55 16.40 -2.13
C LEU A 251 -6.77 15.54 -3.13
N PHE A 252 -5.69 14.88 -2.64
CA PHE A 252 -4.78 14.07 -3.43
C PHE A 252 -4.14 12.99 -2.58
N GLU A 253 -3.99 11.80 -3.14
CA GLU A 253 -3.19 10.71 -2.57
C GLU A 253 -2.41 10.01 -3.68
N VAL A 254 -1.25 9.44 -3.36
CA VAL A 254 -0.44 8.65 -4.29
C VAL A 254 0.02 7.35 -3.64
N GLU A 255 0.07 6.28 -4.41
CA GLU A 255 0.81 5.06 -4.09
C GLU A 255 1.81 4.74 -5.18
N LEU A 256 2.99 4.21 -4.78
CA LEU A 256 4.08 3.89 -5.69
C LEU A 256 4.59 2.47 -5.44
N ASP A 257 4.95 1.78 -6.51
CA ASP A 257 5.78 0.57 -6.45
C ASP A 257 7.06 0.83 -7.25
N ALA A 258 8.23 0.61 -6.64
CA ALA A 258 9.53 0.76 -7.29
C ALA A 258 10.31 -0.56 -7.26
N VAL A 259 11.11 -0.81 -8.29
CA VAL A 259 11.88 -2.06 -8.45
C VAL A 259 13.30 -1.74 -8.87
N THR A 260 14.26 -2.39 -8.21
CA THR A 260 15.66 -2.43 -8.69
C THR A 260 16.12 -3.87 -8.86
N ARG A 261 16.92 -4.12 -9.88
CA ARG A 261 17.56 -5.43 -10.06
C ARG A 261 18.76 -5.56 -9.12
N ARG A 262 19.05 -6.77 -8.69
CA ARG A 262 20.30 -7.07 -7.99
C ARG A 262 21.48 -6.88 -8.97
N GLY A 263 22.47 -6.08 -8.60
CA GLY A 263 23.74 -5.98 -9.34
C GLY A 263 23.82 -4.97 -10.47
N LEU A 264 22.85 -4.06 -10.63
CA LEU A 264 22.99 -2.87 -11.47
C LEU A 264 23.29 -1.66 -10.54
N GLN A 265 24.53 -1.62 -9.99
CA GLN A 265 25.15 -0.41 -9.45
C GLN A 265 26.22 0.06 -10.42
#